data_8adf380505cca2ac1ac6c64e84751cde
#
_entry.id   8adf380505cca2ac1ac6c64e84751cde
#
_cell.length_a   1.000
_cell.length_b   1.000
_cell.length_c   1.000
_cell.angle_alpha   90.00
_cell.angle_beta   90.00
_cell.angle_gamma   90.00
#
_symmetry.space_group_name_H-M   'P 1'
#
loop_
_entity.id
_entity.type
_entity.pdbx_description
1 polymer ?
#
loop_
_entity_poly.entity_id
_entity_poly.type
_entity_poly.pdbx_seq_one_letter_code
_entity_poly.pdbx_strand_id
1 'polypeptide(L)'
;LGYHGCSKATGEEILAGRRDLTASENDYDWLGPGVYFWEADPVRAREWATRKFQATPSIEPFVLGAVIDLGNCLDLMAREDLEIVRGAYISLKLTRDMNPDQEPLPVNAPANKNDGDVLLRRLDCATIRHLHEVLEEIDEHPFDTVRGLFTEGGPLYPGSGFSAKAHVQITVRSLGNIKAYFRVAPDQLSYPPLA
;
A
#
# COMPACT_ATOMS: atom_id res chain seq x y z
N LEU A 1 -11.31 7.47 -5.01
CA LEU A 1 -10.33 8.49 -4.62
C LEU A 1 -9.29 7.86 -3.71
N GLY A 2 -8.02 8.17 -3.98
CA GLY A 2 -6.88 7.77 -3.15
C GLY A 2 -6.20 9.00 -2.52
N TYR A 3 -5.56 8.78 -1.37
CA TYR A 3 -4.85 9.84 -0.65
C TYR A 3 -3.44 9.40 -0.33
N HIS A 4 -2.45 10.23 -0.64
CA HIS A 4 -1.04 9.94 -0.45
C HIS A 4 -0.40 10.92 0.54
N GLY A 5 0.27 10.39 1.56
CA GLY A 5 1.03 11.20 2.51
C GLY A 5 2.44 11.49 2.01
N CYS A 6 2.81 12.78 1.90
CA CYS A 6 4.15 13.21 1.45
C CYS A 6 4.62 14.47 2.18
N SER A 7 5.77 15.02 1.78
CA SER A 7 6.17 16.36 2.19
C SER A 7 5.38 17.42 1.41
N LYS A 8 5.14 18.57 2.02
CA LYS A 8 4.46 19.70 1.35
C LYS A 8 5.20 20.12 0.08
N ALA A 9 6.53 20.18 0.12
CA ALA A 9 7.32 20.52 -1.07
C ALA A 9 7.04 19.55 -2.23
N THR A 10 7.03 18.23 -1.96
CA THR A 10 6.68 17.21 -2.96
C THR A 10 5.26 17.38 -3.47
N GLY A 11 4.29 17.53 -2.56
CA GLY A 11 2.87 17.68 -2.95
C GLY A 11 2.61 18.92 -3.81
N GLU A 12 3.24 20.05 -3.47
CA GLU A 12 3.11 21.29 -4.26
C GLU A 12 3.73 21.18 -5.66
N GLU A 13 4.84 20.48 -5.79
CA GLU A 13 5.45 20.23 -7.10
C GLU A 13 4.58 19.35 -7.99
N ILE A 14 3.95 18.31 -7.42
CA ILE A 14 3.04 17.43 -8.14
C ILE A 14 1.78 18.18 -8.56
N LEU A 15 1.18 18.96 -7.65
CA LEU A 15 0.01 19.79 -7.96
C LEU A 15 0.29 20.85 -9.04
N ALA A 16 1.53 21.28 -9.16
CA ALA A 16 1.98 22.20 -10.21
C ALA A 16 2.40 21.50 -11.51
N GLY A 17 2.27 20.17 -11.60
CA GLY A 17 2.65 19.40 -12.78
C GLY A 17 4.15 19.35 -13.07
N ARG A 18 5.01 19.60 -12.07
CA ARG A 18 6.47 19.63 -12.25
C ARG A 18 7.15 18.27 -12.00
N ARG A 19 6.45 17.34 -11.37
CA ARG A 19 6.90 15.97 -11.15
C ARG A 19 5.73 15.03 -10.87
N ASP A 20 5.96 13.74 -10.95
CA ASP A 20 5.06 12.69 -10.53
C ASP A 20 5.46 12.10 -9.17
N LEU A 21 4.56 11.27 -8.60
CA LEU A 21 4.90 10.42 -7.45
C LEU A 21 5.90 9.35 -7.89
N THR A 22 6.80 9.01 -6.97
CA THR A 22 7.76 7.92 -7.16
C THR A 22 7.20 6.65 -6.54
N ALA A 23 7.27 5.55 -7.29
CA ALA A 23 6.91 4.23 -6.79
C ALA A 23 7.80 3.84 -5.60
N SER A 24 7.21 3.19 -4.61
CA SER A 24 7.95 2.52 -3.54
C SER A 24 8.39 1.14 -4.02
N GLU A 25 9.60 0.74 -3.64
CA GLU A 25 10.18 -0.57 -3.98
C GLU A 25 10.74 -1.30 -2.75
N ASN A 26 10.23 -0.97 -1.56
CA ASN A 26 10.67 -1.65 -0.35
C ASN A 26 10.28 -3.15 -0.40
N ASP A 27 11.10 -3.98 0.23
CA ASP A 27 10.86 -5.44 0.31
C ASP A 27 9.71 -5.84 1.24
N TYR A 28 9.15 -4.86 1.97
CA TYR A 28 8.04 -5.03 2.92
C TYR A 28 6.73 -4.37 2.48
N ASP A 29 6.68 -3.79 1.30
CA ASP A 29 5.47 -3.16 0.74
C ASP A 29 4.44 -4.23 0.34
N TRP A 30 3.48 -4.47 1.19
CA TRP A 30 2.61 -5.64 1.19
C TRP A 30 1.75 -5.88 -0.06
N LEU A 31 1.46 -4.83 -0.82
CA LEU A 31 0.79 -4.90 -2.13
C LEU A 31 1.80 -4.89 -3.30
N GLY A 32 3.10 -5.11 -3.01
CA GLY A 32 4.16 -5.04 -4.00
C GLY A 32 4.59 -3.62 -4.35
N PRO A 33 5.50 -3.46 -5.35
CA PRO A 33 6.01 -2.17 -5.78
C PRO A 33 4.94 -1.28 -6.40
N GLY A 34 5.01 0.04 -6.14
CA GLY A 34 4.12 1.01 -6.74
C GLY A 34 3.90 2.25 -5.86
N VAL A 35 2.98 3.11 -6.27
CA VAL A 35 2.59 4.29 -5.50
C VAL A 35 1.40 3.96 -4.62
N TYR A 36 1.57 4.10 -3.31
CA TYR A 36 0.59 3.74 -2.31
C TYR A 36 -0.37 4.86 -1.99
N PHE A 37 -1.66 4.53 -1.89
CA PHE A 37 -2.73 5.44 -1.51
C PHE A 37 -3.63 4.79 -0.46
N TRP A 38 -4.13 5.58 0.48
CA TRP A 38 -5.27 5.23 1.33
C TRP A 38 -6.55 5.49 0.55
N GLU A 39 -7.38 4.48 0.36
CA GLU A 39 -8.66 4.63 -0.33
C GLU A 39 -9.65 5.34 0.58
N ALA A 40 -10.22 6.46 0.10
CA ALA A 40 -11.24 7.25 0.80
C ALA A 40 -10.87 7.71 2.23
N ASP A 41 -9.57 7.66 2.62
CA ASP A 41 -9.13 7.98 3.98
C ASP A 41 -7.96 8.99 4.00
N PRO A 42 -8.26 10.29 3.87
CA PRO A 42 -7.26 11.35 3.94
C PRO A 42 -6.66 11.51 5.35
N VAL A 43 -7.39 11.11 6.39
CA VAL A 43 -6.93 11.22 7.78
C VAL A 43 -5.80 10.22 8.04
N ARG A 44 -5.94 8.97 7.57
CA ARG A 44 -4.86 7.97 7.67
C ARG A 44 -3.63 8.40 6.87
N ALA A 45 -3.80 8.95 5.67
CA ALA A 45 -2.69 9.49 4.89
C ALA A 45 -1.95 10.61 5.65
N ARG A 46 -2.68 11.49 6.35
CA ARG A 46 -2.11 12.55 7.18
C ARG A 46 -1.38 12.00 8.40
N GLU A 47 -1.98 11.06 9.14
CA GLU A 47 -1.33 10.40 10.28
C GLU A 47 0.00 9.78 9.90
N TRP A 48 0.03 9.07 8.76
CA TRP A 48 1.24 8.46 8.25
C TRP A 48 2.31 9.51 7.89
N ALA A 49 1.95 10.56 7.15
CA ALA A 49 2.88 11.64 6.79
C ALA A 49 3.44 12.33 8.04
N THR A 50 2.58 12.60 9.03
CA THR A 50 2.99 13.20 10.30
C THR A 50 3.99 12.31 11.05
N ARG A 51 3.71 11.00 11.14
CA ARG A 51 4.62 10.04 11.77
C ARG A 51 5.94 9.91 11.01
N LYS A 52 5.88 9.86 9.68
CA LYS A 52 7.07 9.75 8.82
C LYS A 52 8.06 10.90 9.03
N PHE A 53 7.55 12.10 9.17
CA PHE A 53 8.37 13.31 9.27
C PHE A 53 8.55 13.85 10.70
N GLN A 54 8.03 13.16 11.72
CA GLN A 54 8.12 13.62 13.12
C GLN A 54 9.55 13.87 13.61
N ALA A 55 10.53 13.11 13.12
CA ALA A 55 11.94 13.27 13.46
C ALA A 55 12.64 14.38 12.66
N THR A 56 11.95 15.01 11.71
CA THR A 56 12.51 16.07 10.85
C THR A 56 11.57 17.27 10.82
N PRO A 57 11.55 18.12 11.87
CA PRO A 57 10.57 19.21 12.03
C PRO A 57 10.58 20.26 10.89
N SER A 58 11.63 20.30 10.09
CA SER A 58 11.73 21.17 8.91
C SER A 58 10.89 20.69 7.72
N ILE A 59 10.37 19.44 7.76
CA ILE A 59 9.51 18.89 6.72
C ILE A 59 8.06 18.98 7.17
N GLU A 60 7.27 19.79 6.48
CA GLU A 60 5.82 19.90 6.70
C GLU A 60 5.10 18.71 6.08
N PRO A 61 4.35 17.91 6.88
CA PRO A 61 3.52 16.82 6.34
C PRO A 61 2.40 17.35 5.44
N PHE A 62 2.11 16.62 4.37
CA PHE A 62 1.09 16.99 3.40
C PHE A 62 0.33 15.75 2.92
N VAL A 63 -0.93 15.95 2.51
CA VAL A 63 -1.77 14.93 1.87
C VAL A 63 -2.13 15.38 0.48
N LEU A 64 -1.77 14.55 -0.48
CA LEU A 64 -2.14 14.70 -1.88
C LEU A 64 -3.32 13.78 -2.19
N GLY A 65 -4.40 14.32 -2.75
CA GLY A 65 -5.51 13.55 -3.27
C GLY A 65 -5.26 13.14 -4.72
N ALA A 66 -5.77 11.97 -5.12
CA ALA A 66 -5.68 11.46 -6.47
C ALA A 66 -6.99 10.82 -6.94
N VAL A 67 -7.30 10.99 -8.22
CA VAL A 67 -8.31 10.23 -8.93
C VAL A 67 -7.62 9.04 -9.58
N ILE A 68 -7.96 7.84 -9.15
CA ILE A 68 -7.33 6.60 -9.62
C ILE A 68 -8.36 5.80 -10.40
N ASP A 69 -8.00 5.42 -11.61
CA ASP A 69 -8.65 4.36 -12.36
C ASP A 69 -7.98 3.03 -11.97
N LEU A 70 -8.72 2.10 -11.44
CA LEU A 70 -8.14 0.84 -10.98
C LEU A 70 -7.59 -0.02 -12.12
N GLY A 71 -8.14 0.15 -13.34
CA GLY A 71 -7.72 -0.64 -14.51
C GLY A 71 -7.87 -2.13 -14.28
N ASN A 72 -6.89 -2.92 -14.73
CA ASN A 72 -6.77 -4.34 -14.38
C ASN A 72 -6.29 -4.43 -12.93
N CYS A 73 -7.24 -4.59 -11.98
CA CYS A 73 -6.99 -4.52 -10.54
C CYS A 73 -6.95 -5.90 -9.90
N LEU A 74 -5.87 -6.21 -9.16
CA LEU A 74 -5.85 -7.34 -8.23
C LEU A 74 -6.50 -6.90 -6.92
N ASP A 75 -7.78 -7.24 -6.72
CA ASP A 75 -8.54 -6.88 -5.52
C ASP A 75 -8.49 -7.99 -4.46
N LEU A 76 -7.62 -7.84 -3.47
CA LEU A 76 -7.44 -8.82 -2.38
C LEU A 76 -8.64 -8.93 -1.43
N MET A 77 -9.75 -8.26 -1.73
CA MET A 77 -11.05 -8.48 -1.07
C MET A 77 -11.98 -9.37 -1.91
N ALA A 78 -11.61 -9.65 -3.17
CA ALA A 78 -12.31 -10.59 -4.04
C ALA A 78 -11.75 -12.01 -3.87
N ARG A 79 -12.64 -12.99 -3.76
CA ARG A 79 -12.23 -14.38 -3.55
C ARG A 79 -11.42 -14.95 -4.71
N GLU A 80 -11.78 -14.58 -5.93
CA GLU A 80 -11.09 -15.04 -7.14
C GLU A 80 -9.64 -14.56 -7.16
N ASP A 81 -9.40 -13.30 -6.84
CA ASP A 81 -8.06 -12.71 -6.81
C ASP A 81 -7.20 -13.28 -5.66
N LEU A 82 -7.82 -13.61 -4.52
CA LEU A 82 -7.13 -14.32 -3.44
C LEU A 82 -6.64 -15.71 -3.86
N GLU A 83 -7.37 -16.42 -4.74
CA GLU A 83 -6.91 -17.70 -5.30
C GLU A 83 -5.73 -17.50 -6.27
N ILE A 84 -5.70 -16.39 -7.04
CA ILE A 84 -4.55 -16.02 -7.88
C ILE A 84 -3.30 -15.82 -7.01
N VAL A 85 -3.41 -15.04 -5.93
CA VAL A 85 -2.28 -14.81 -5.01
C VAL A 85 -1.85 -16.10 -4.30
N ARG A 86 -2.79 -16.97 -3.94
CA ARG A 86 -2.48 -18.30 -3.39
C ARG A 86 -1.66 -19.13 -4.40
N GLY A 87 -2.06 -19.13 -5.67
CA GLY A 87 -1.33 -19.79 -6.75
C GLY A 87 0.09 -19.25 -6.90
N ALA A 88 0.23 -17.92 -6.86
CA ALA A 88 1.52 -17.26 -6.92
C ALA A 88 2.44 -17.64 -5.75
N TYR A 89 1.90 -17.70 -4.53
CA TYR A 89 2.66 -18.18 -3.37
C TYR A 89 3.13 -19.64 -3.52
N ILE A 90 2.26 -20.52 -4.01
CA ILE A 90 2.63 -21.93 -4.25
C ILE A 90 3.76 -22.01 -5.30
N SER A 91 3.65 -21.25 -6.39
CA SER A 91 4.68 -21.16 -7.42
C SER A 91 6.01 -20.65 -6.87
N LEU A 92 5.97 -19.53 -6.12
CA LEU A 92 7.15 -18.96 -5.47
C LEU A 92 7.84 -19.97 -4.54
N LYS A 93 7.04 -20.69 -3.72
CA LYS A 93 7.56 -21.72 -2.83
C LYS A 93 8.22 -22.86 -3.58
N LEU A 94 7.59 -23.39 -4.62
CA LEU A 94 8.14 -24.46 -5.46
C LEU A 94 9.46 -24.02 -6.12
N THR A 95 9.52 -22.80 -6.67
CA THR A 95 10.74 -22.26 -7.26
C THR A 95 11.88 -22.20 -6.25
N ARG A 96 11.59 -21.82 -4.99
CA ARG A 96 12.59 -21.81 -3.91
C ARG A 96 13.03 -23.23 -3.51
N ASP A 97 12.07 -24.13 -3.33
CA ASP A 97 12.35 -25.52 -2.94
C ASP A 97 13.23 -26.27 -4.00
N MET A 98 13.09 -25.89 -5.29
CA MET A 98 13.89 -26.42 -6.38
C MET A 98 15.30 -25.80 -6.50
N ASN A 99 15.55 -24.68 -5.81
CA ASN A 99 16.82 -23.96 -5.84
C ASN A 99 17.35 -23.76 -4.40
N PRO A 100 17.90 -24.82 -3.77
CA PRO A 100 18.29 -24.79 -2.35
C PRO A 100 19.44 -23.82 -2.03
N ASP A 101 20.15 -23.34 -3.03
CA ASP A 101 21.22 -22.33 -2.90
C ASP A 101 20.66 -20.89 -2.77
N GLN A 102 19.36 -20.69 -3.01
CA GLN A 102 18.72 -19.41 -2.82
C GLN A 102 18.36 -19.18 -1.33
N GLU A 103 18.28 -17.90 -0.96
CA GLU A 103 17.83 -17.53 0.39
C GLU A 103 16.41 -18.08 0.68
N PRO A 104 16.11 -18.47 1.93
CA PRO A 104 14.79 -18.95 2.30
C PRO A 104 13.73 -17.87 2.05
N LEU A 105 12.46 -18.30 1.93
CA LEU A 105 11.35 -17.35 1.82
C LEU A 105 11.36 -16.37 2.99
N PRO A 106 11.16 -15.07 2.73
CA PRO A 106 11.05 -14.08 3.79
C PRO A 106 9.80 -14.35 4.64
N VAL A 107 9.76 -13.75 5.82
CA VAL A 107 8.62 -13.86 6.74
C VAL A 107 8.02 -12.48 6.99
N ASN A 108 6.70 -12.44 7.18
CA ASN A 108 6.02 -11.26 7.67
C ASN A 108 6.32 -11.07 9.16
N ALA A 109 6.63 -9.85 9.59
CA ALA A 109 7.05 -9.56 10.96
C ALA A 109 6.51 -8.20 11.45
N PRO A 110 6.34 -8.00 12.76
CA PRO A 110 6.11 -6.68 13.31
C PRO A 110 7.35 -5.78 13.13
N ALA A 111 7.15 -4.47 13.00
CA ALA A 111 8.25 -3.51 12.89
C ALA A 111 9.10 -3.46 14.18
N ASN A 112 8.48 -3.66 15.34
CA ASN A 112 9.13 -3.75 16.63
C ASN A 112 8.58 -4.95 17.41
N LYS A 113 9.39 -5.54 18.31
CA LYS A 113 9.00 -6.74 19.07
C LYS A 113 7.74 -6.60 19.92
N ASN A 114 7.35 -5.37 20.26
CA ASN A 114 6.17 -5.07 21.06
C ASN A 114 4.99 -4.56 20.22
N ASP A 115 5.13 -4.52 18.90
CA ASP A 115 4.07 -4.12 17.99
C ASP A 115 3.11 -5.29 17.78
N GLY A 116 1.82 -5.06 17.99
CA GLY A 116 0.79 -6.06 17.71
C GLY A 116 0.51 -6.20 16.22
N ASP A 117 0.94 -5.23 15.42
CA ASP A 117 0.68 -5.16 14.00
C ASP A 117 1.86 -5.71 13.19
N VAL A 118 1.57 -6.57 12.21
CA VAL A 118 2.55 -7.12 11.28
C VAL A 118 2.75 -6.15 10.13
N LEU A 119 3.65 -5.17 10.32
CA LEU A 119 3.87 -4.08 9.35
C LEU A 119 4.93 -4.41 8.29
N LEU A 120 5.90 -5.27 8.60
CA LEU A 120 6.95 -5.67 7.65
C LEU A 120 6.48 -6.92 6.90
N ARG A 121 5.77 -6.72 5.81
CA ARG A 121 5.08 -7.75 5.05
C ARG A 121 5.93 -8.32 3.90
N ARG A 122 7.13 -8.78 4.21
CA ARG A 122 8.11 -9.23 3.20
C ARG A 122 7.65 -10.44 2.40
N LEU A 123 6.95 -11.40 3.03
CA LEU A 123 6.42 -12.56 2.32
C LEU A 123 5.32 -12.17 1.36
N ASP A 124 4.41 -11.28 1.80
CA ASP A 124 3.33 -10.79 0.95
C ASP A 124 3.90 -10.00 -0.23
N CYS A 125 4.88 -9.10 0.02
CA CYS A 125 5.58 -8.38 -1.02
C CYS A 125 6.25 -9.31 -2.04
N ALA A 126 6.98 -10.31 -1.56
CA ALA A 126 7.65 -11.30 -2.44
C ALA A 126 6.65 -12.09 -3.28
N THR A 127 5.49 -12.44 -2.70
CA THR A 127 4.42 -13.15 -3.42
C THR A 127 3.82 -12.30 -4.54
N ILE A 128 3.51 -11.03 -4.25
CA ILE A 128 2.95 -10.11 -5.25
C ILE A 128 3.98 -9.80 -6.34
N ARG A 129 5.26 -9.62 -6.00
CA ARG A 129 6.33 -9.44 -6.99
C ARG A 129 6.43 -10.65 -7.92
N HIS A 130 6.50 -11.86 -7.35
CA HIS A 130 6.58 -13.10 -8.10
C HIS A 130 5.36 -13.29 -9.03
N LEU A 131 4.15 -12.95 -8.57
CA LEU A 131 2.96 -12.98 -9.44
C LEU A 131 3.17 -12.15 -10.71
N HIS A 132 3.64 -10.91 -10.56
CA HIS A 132 3.83 -10.02 -11.70
C HIS A 132 4.99 -10.46 -12.61
N GLU A 133 6.07 -10.99 -12.02
CA GLU A 133 7.20 -11.58 -12.77
C GLU A 133 6.73 -12.78 -13.63
N VAL A 134 5.92 -13.67 -13.05
CA VAL A 134 5.35 -14.81 -13.79
C VAL A 134 4.43 -14.36 -14.91
N LEU A 135 3.57 -13.36 -14.69
CA LEU A 135 2.70 -12.82 -15.75
C LEU A 135 3.51 -12.24 -16.90
N GLU A 136 4.59 -11.49 -16.61
CA GLU A 136 5.50 -10.94 -17.61
C GLU A 136 6.24 -12.07 -18.39
N GLU A 137 6.68 -13.13 -17.71
CA GLU A 137 7.36 -14.28 -18.32
C GLU A 137 6.47 -15.05 -19.31
N ILE A 138 5.17 -15.10 -19.08
CA ILE A 138 4.21 -15.78 -19.96
C ILE A 138 3.51 -14.83 -20.95
N ASP A 139 4.02 -13.60 -21.10
CA ASP A 139 3.48 -12.56 -21.99
C ASP A 139 2.01 -12.18 -21.69
N GLU A 140 1.62 -12.32 -20.43
CA GLU A 140 0.33 -11.85 -19.91
C GLU A 140 0.47 -10.47 -19.27
N HIS A 141 -0.61 -9.69 -19.30
CA HIS A 141 -0.58 -8.32 -18.83
C HIS A 141 -0.58 -8.28 -17.29
N PRO A 142 0.47 -7.72 -16.64
CA PRO A 142 0.47 -7.52 -15.19
C PRO A 142 -0.71 -6.65 -14.74
N PHE A 143 -1.07 -6.75 -13.45
CA PHE A 143 -2.09 -5.88 -12.89
C PHE A 143 -1.61 -4.42 -12.84
N ASP A 144 -2.50 -3.48 -13.19
CA ASP A 144 -2.25 -2.03 -13.12
C ASP A 144 -2.21 -1.53 -11.69
N THR A 145 -3.10 -2.10 -10.85
CA THR A 145 -3.23 -1.76 -9.43
C THR A 145 -3.41 -3.02 -8.59
N VAL A 146 -3.02 -2.92 -7.32
CA VAL A 146 -3.33 -3.92 -6.29
C VAL A 146 -4.07 -3.22 -5.16
N ARG A 147 -5.19 -3.79 -4.71
CA ARG A 147 -6.07 -3.20 -3.69
C ARG A 147 -6.32 -4.21 -2.56
N GLY A 148 -6.26 -3.77 -1.31
CA GLY A 148 -6.47 -4.69 -0.21
C GLY A 148 -6.81 -4.01 1.12
N LEU A 149 -7.50 -4.76 1.99
CA LEU A 149 -7.83 -4.36 3.35
C LEU A 149 -6.63 -4.62 4.28
N PHE A 150 -6.17 -3.58 4.94
CA PHE A 150 -5.15 -3.66 5.98
C PHE A 150 -5.80 -3.50 7.36
N THR A 151 -5.60 -4.49 8.23
CA THR A 151 -6.11 -4.46 9.61
C THR A 151 -4.97 -4.07 10.55
N GLU A 152 -5.10 -2.91 11.21
CA GLU A 152 -4.09 -2.32 12.07
C GLU A 152 -4.73 -1.75 13.34
N GLY A 153 -3.98 -1.62 14.42
CA GLY A 153 -4.35 -0.87 15.62
C GLY A 153 -5.11 -1.65 16.69
N GLY A 154 -5.14 -2.97 16.59
CA GLY A 154 -5.81 -3.82 17.58
C GLY A 154 -7.35 -3.71 17.53
N PRO A 155 -8.06 -4.38 18.46
CA PRO A 155 -9.52 -4.37 18.49
C PRO A 155 -10.08 -2.97 18.80
N LEU A 156 -11.15 -2.56 18.10
CA LEU A 156 -11.80 -1.26 18.28
C LEU A 156 -12.39 -1.11 19.70
N TYR A 157 -12.85 -2.20 20.29
CA TYR A 157 -13.29 -2.31 21.69
C TYR A 157 -13.03 -3.74 22.18
N PRO A 158 -12.99 -4.01 23.50
CA PRO A 158 -12.74 -5.33 24.03
C PRO A 158 -13.66 -6.40 23.43
N GLY A 159 -13.07 -7.43 22.79
CA GLY A 159 -13.81 -8.50 22.11
C GLY A 159 -14.29 -8.17 20.70
N SER A 160 -13.97 -6.99 20.16
CA SER A 160 -14.32 -6.61 18.79
C SER A 160 -13.56 -7.42 17.75
N GLY A 161 -14.25 -7.81 16.68
CA GLY A 161 -13.64 -8.28 15.44
C GLY A 161 -13.21 -7.15 14.48
N PHE A 162 -13.54 -5.89 14.80
CA PHE A 162 -13.13 -4.72 14.03
C PHE A 162 -11.82 -4.18 14.57
N SER A 163 -10.89 -3.84 13.68
CA SER A 163 -9.61 -3.20 14.04
C SER A 163 -9.74 -1.69 14.05
N ALA A 164 -9.12 -1.04 15.05
CA ALA A 164 -9.26 0.40 15.28
C ALA A 164 -8.72 1.27 14.15
N LYS A 165 -7.81 0.74 13.32
CA LYS A 165 -7.19 1.43 12.19
C LYS A 165 -7.30 0.62 10.89
N ALA A 166 -8.37 -0.20 10.76
CA ALA A 166 -8.63 -0.89 9.52
C ALA A 166 -8.85 0.11 8.38
N HIS A 167 -8.19 -0.08 7.26
CA HIS A 167 -8.28 0.79 6.10
C HIS A 167 -7.98 0.01 4.81
N VAL A 168 -8.41 0.55 3.68
CA VAL A 168 -8.06 -0.01 2.37
C VAL A 168 -6.89 0.77 1.79
N GLN A 169 -5.91 0.06 1.23
CA GLN A 169 -4.83 0.65 0.44
C GLN A 169 -4.95 0.22 -1.02
N ILE A 170 -4.51 1.11 -1.89
CA ILE A 170 -4.33 0.87 -3.32
C ILE A 170 -2.87 1.13 -3.63
N THR A 171 -2.21 0.17 -4.28
CA THR A 171 -0.91 0.38 -4.90
C THR A 171 -1.11 0.54 -6.39
N VAL A 172 -0.69 1.68 -6.95
CA VAL A 172 -0.71 1.96 -8.38
C VAL A 172 0.66 1.63 -8.96
N ARG A 173 0.70 0.60 -9.82
CA ARG A 173 1.91 0.16 -10.52
C ARG A 173 2.07 0.91 -11.85
N SER A 174 0.98 1.08 -12.57
CA SER A 174 0.93 1.81 -13.83
C SER A 174 0.52 3.27 -13.58
N LEU A 175 1.47 4.22 -13.61
CA LEU A 175 1.22 5.63 -13.29
C LEU A 175 0.16 6.27 -14.18
N GLY A 176 -0.06 5.76 -15.39
CA GLY A 176 -1.14 6.19 -16.28
C GLY A 176 -2.55 6.00 -15.71
N ASN A 177 -2.67 5.18 -14.65
CA ASN A 177 -3.92 4.97 -13.94
C ASN A 177 -4.22 6.07 -12.89
N ILE A 178 -3.29 6.96 -12.60
CA ILE A 178 -3.53 8.18 -11.83
C ILE A 178 -4.01 9.26 -12.81
N LYS A 179 -5.31 9.53 -12.81
CA LYS A 179 -5.93 10.44 -13.81
C LYS A 179 -5.83 11.91 -13.45
N ALA A 180 -5.74 12.23 -12.16
CA ALA A 180 -5.57 13.60 -11.69
C ALA A 180 -5.06 13.62 -10.25
N TYR A 181 -4.37 14.70 -9.90
CA TYR A 181 -4.06 15.05 -8.52
C TYR A 181 -4.87 16.26 -8.08
N PHE A 182 -5.21 16.33 -6.81
CA PHE A 182 -5.93 17.47 -6.25
C PHE A 182 -5.48 17.77 -4.81
N ARG A 183 -5.69 19.04 -4.41
CA ARG A 183 -5.43 19.48 -3.03
C ARG A 183 -6.57 19.03 -2.14
N VAL A 184 -6.25 18.37 -1.04
CA VAL A 184 -7.22 17.97 -0.02
C VAL A 184 -7.59 19.20 0.83
N ALA A 185 -8.88 19.41 1.05
CA ALA A 185 -9.34 20.50 1.89
C ALA A 185 -9.00 20.25 3.38
N PRO A 186 -8.63 21.29 4.17
CA PRO A 186 -8.19 21.11 5.56
C PRO A 186 -9.21 20.45 6.47
N ASP A 187 -10.48 20.65 6.27
CA ASP A 187 -11.60 20.04 7.01
C ASP A 187 -11.72 18.53 6.78
N GLN A 188 -11.21 18.01 5.68
CA GLN A 188 -11.17 16.58 5.39
C GLN A 188 -9.99 15.85 6.07
N LEU A 189 -9.07 16.59 6.68
CA LEU A 189 -7.85 16.04 7.30
C LEU A 189 -7.99 15.75 8.79
N SER A 190 -9.19 15.79 9.33
CA SER A 190 -9.48 15.42 10.73
C SER A 190 -10.82 14.71 10.82
N TYR A 191 -10.95 13.79 11.77
CA TYR A 191 -12.26 13.22 12.06
C TYR A 191 -13.16 14.30 12.67
N PRO A 192 -14.45 14.32 12.33
CA PRO A 192 -15.39 15.19 13.03
C PRO A 192 -15.42 14.79 14.52
N PRO A 193 -15.62 15.77 15.44
CA PRO A 193 -15.80 15.44 16.84
C PRO A 193 -16.98 14.48 17.00
N LEU A 194 -16.80 13.47 17.84
CA LEU A 194 -17.90 12.57 18.20
C LEU A 194 -19.00 13.41 18.86
N ALA A 195 -20.22 13.31 18.35
CA ALA A 195 -21.39 13.99 18.88
C ALA A 195 -21.81 13.42 20.25
#